data_51340e15b3c498d1c9505ece91ad9bc6
#
_entry.id   51340e15b3c498d1c9505ece91ad9bc6
#
_cell.length_a   1.000
_cell.length_b   1.000
_cell.length_c   1.000
_cell.angle_alpha   90.00
_cell.angle_beta   90.00
_cell.angle_gamma   90.00
#
_symmetry.space_group_name_H-M   'P 1'
#
loop_
_entity.id
_entity.type
_entity.pdbx_description
1 polymer ?
#
loop_
_entity_poly.entity_id
_entity_poly.type
_entity_poly.pdbx_seq_one_letter_code
_entity_poly.pdbx_strand_id
1 'polypeptide(L)'
;TCHAAIVSREMGIPCVVGTEKATQLIKENQEITVDGTKGEVYSGIIKMEEKKEEVVQEHYEQIETVIDVKVIMDLPDFAAKAAKTGADGVGLLRCEMMMAESGKHPIYLIKNGRTQELIDIVYNGVKKVAQAFEGKPVWYRTSDFRTDEYKNLEGGENEPDEPNPMMGF
;
A
#
# COMPACT_ATOMS: atom_id res chain seq x y z
N THR A 1 -4.16 -10.61 -9.10
CA THR A 1 -3.50 -9.46 -8.48
C THR A 1 -3.92 -9.38 -7.02
N CYS A 2 -3.08 -9.85 -6.09
CA CYS A 2 -3.36 -9.74 -4.67
C CYS A 2 -2.83 -8.41 -4.11
N HIS A 3 -3.35 -8.00 -2.96
CA HIS A 3 -2.96 -6.76 -2.28
C HIS A 3 -1.45 -6.69 -2.00
N ALA A 4 -0.83 -7.80 -1.59
CA ALA A 4 0.60 -7.89 -1.37
C ALA A 4 1.45 -7.49 -2.60
N ALA A 5 1.05 -7.92 -3.80
CA ALA A 5 1.77 -7.56 -5.03
C ALA A 5 1.64 -6.06 -5.37
N ILE A 6 0.50 -5.45 -5.05
CA ILE A 6 0.26 -4.03 -5.29
C ILE A 6 1.15 -3.20 -4.35
N VAL A 7 1.08 -3.49 -3.04
CA VAL A 7 1.85 -2.79 -2.01
C VAL A 7 3.36 -2.94 -2.23
N SER A 8 3.83 -4.17 -2.52
CA SER A 8 5.26 -4.40 -2.80
C SER A 8 5.75 -3.59 -3.99
N ARG A 9 4.94 -3.47 -5.04
CA ARG A 9 5.28 -2.65 -6.22
C ARG A 9 5.34 -1.16 -5.86
N GLU A 10 4.41 -0.66 -5.06
CA GLU A 10 4.43 0.72 -4.58
C GLU A 10 5.70 0.98 -3.75
N MET A 11 6.06 0.06 -2.88
CA MET A 11 7.26 0.13 -2.04
C MET A 11 8.58 -0.13 -2.79
N GLY A 12 8.53 -0.57 -4.04
CA GLY A 12 9.73 -0.95 -4.81
C GLY A 12 10.41 -2.22 -4.30
N ILE A 13 9.67 -3.10 -3.62
CA ILE A 13 10.17 -4.35 -3.05
C ILE A 13 9.91 -5.50 -4.03
N PRO A 14 10.92 -6.32 -4.39
CA PRO A 14 10.69 -7.51 -5.20
C PRO A 14 9.67 -8.45 -4.55
N CYS A 15 8.66 -8.85 -5.33
CA CYS A 15 7.58 -9.71 -4.82
C CYS A 15 7.19 -10.76 -5.86
N VAL A 16 7.05 -12.00 -5.41
CA VAL A 16 6.53 -13.12 -6.20
C VAL A 16 5.32 -13.70 -5.47
N VAL A 17 4.17 -13.68 -6.12
CA VAL A 17 2.90 -14.21 -5.59
C VAL A 17 2.47 -15.46 -6.34
N GLY A 18 1.55 -16.23 -5.77
CA GLY A 18 1.06 -17.47 -6.40
C GLY A 18 2.05 -18.63 -6.31
N THR A 19 2.92 -18.62 -5.32
CA THR A 19 3.98 -19.62 -5.13
C THR A 19 3.47 -20.95 -4.58
N GLU A 20 2.21 -21.05 -4.18
CA GLU A 20 1.48 -22.24 -3.64
C GLU A 20 2.19 -22.97 -2.48
N LYS A 21 3.49 -23.24 -2.62
CA LYS A 21 4.28 -24.08 -1.71
C LYS A 21 5.42 -23.33 -1.01
N ALA A 22 5.52 -22.01 -1.12
CA ALA A 22 6.64 -21.25 -0.54
C ALA A 22 6.80 -21.53 0.95
N THR A 23 5.71 -21.51 1.72
CA THR A 23 5.73 -21.76 3.18
C THR A 23 6.10 -23.19 3.57
N GLN A 24 6.06 -24.13 2.62
CA GLN A 24 6.46 -25.53 2.85
C GLN A 24 7.92 -25.79 2.44
N LEU A 25 8.40 -25.05 1.44
CA LEU A 25 9.72 -25.26 0.83
C LEU A 25 10.79 -24.39 1.44
N ILE A 26 10.45 -23.14 1.81
CA ILE A 26 11.39 -22.19 2.40
C ILE A 26 11.42 -22.40 3.92
N LYS A 27 12.61 -22.62 4.45
CA LYS A 27 12.83 -22.79 5.90
C LYS A 27 13.09 -21.45 6.55
N GLU A 28 12.79 -21.39 7.84
CA GLU A 28 13.13 -20.22 8.65
C GLU A 28 14.66 -19.94 8.58
N ASN A 29 15.04 -18.66 8.44
CA ASN A 29 16.40 -18.18 8.27
C ASN A 29 17.14 -18.72 7.02
N GLN A 30 16.43 -19.27 6.05
CA GLN A 30 17.03 -19.66 4.77
C GLN A 30 17.31 -18.44 3.90
N GLU A 31 18.52 -18.33 3.39
CA GLU A 31 18.87 -17.31 2.37
C GLU A 31 18.19 -17.66 1.04
N ILE A 32 17.50 -16.67 0.46
CA ILE A 32 16.82 -16.79 -0.83
C ILE A 32 17.06 -15.54 -1.68
N THR A 33 17.01 -15.70 -2.98
CA THR A 33 16.99 -14.60 -3.94
C THR A 33 15.61 -14.52 -4.60
N VAL A 34 15.01 -13.34 -4.60
CA VAL A 34 13.68 -13.09 -5.19
C VAL A 34 13.84 -12.24 -6.45
N ASP A 35 13.47 -12.79 -7.61
CA ASP A 35 13.42 -12.08 -8.88
C ASP A 35 11.95 -11.71 -9.20
N GLY A 36 11.55 -10.51 -8.82
CA GLY A 36 10.20 -10.01 -9.09
C GLY A 36 9.91 -9.76 -10.57
N THR A 37 10.95 -9.61 -11.40
CA THR A 37 10.81 -9.38 -12.84
C THR A 37 10.46 -10.67 -13.58
N LYS A 38 11.13 -11.76 -13.22
CA LYS A 38 10.86 -13.08 -13.79
C LYS A 38 9.75 -13.85 -13.08
N GLY A 39 9.42 -13.44 -11.85
CA GLY A 39 8.48 -14.18 -11.00
C GLY A 39 9.11 -15.45 -10.41
N GLU A 40 10.39 -15.44 -10.12
CA GLU A 40 11.15 -16.61 -9.67
C GLU A 40 11.76 -16.39 -8.29
N VAL A 41 11.87 -17.48 -7.52
CA VAL A 41 12.53 -17.49 -6.21
C VAL A 41 13.58 -18.60 -6.23
N TYR A 42 14.81 -18.22 -5.88
CA TYR A 42 15.95 -19.13 -5.88
C TYR A 42 16.44 -19.39 -4.46
N SER A 43 16.93 -20.61 -4.21
CA SER A 43 17.63 -20.94 -2.97
C SER A 43 19.05 -20.38 -2.98
N GLY A 44 19.43 -19.68 -1.92
CA GLY A 44 20.74 -19.05 -1.77
C GLY A 44 20.85 -17.68 -2.43
N ILE A 45 22.04 -17.09 -2.33
CA ILE A 45 22.36 -15.78 -2.90
C ILE A 45 22.84 -15.99 -4.35
N ILE A 46 22.01 -15.58 -5.31
CA ILE A 46 22.39 -15.54 -6.71
C ILE A 46 22.77 -14.10 -7.04
N LYS A 47 24.02 -13.89 -7.50
CA LYS A 47 24.40 -12.62 -8.10
C LYS A 47 23.63 -12.46 -9.42
N MET A 48 22.53 -11.77 -9.37
CA MET A 48 21.91 -11.29 -10.60
C MET A 48 22.80 -10.21 -11.17
N GLU A 49 23.07 -10.26 -12.48
CA GLU A 49 23.64 -9.11 -13.15
C GLU A 49 22.66 -7.96 -12.90
N GLU A 50 23.06 -7.02 -12.07
CA GLU A 50 22.38 -5.74 -12.01
C GLU A 50 22.43 -5.20 -13.43
N LYS A 51 21.37 -5.43 -14.20
CA LYS A 51 21.04 -4.44 -15.21
C LYS A 51 20.93 -3.16 -14.40
N LYS A 52 21.99 -2.31 -14.46
CA LYS A 52 21.84 -0.93 -14.08
C LYS A 52 20.54 -0.52 -14.76
N GLU A 53 19.46 -0.43 -13.98
CA GLU A 53 18.37 0.41 -14.39
C GLU A 53 19.06 1.74 -14.57
N GLU A 54 19.43 2.04 -15.83
CA GLU A 54 19.56 3.42 -16.21
C GLU A 54 18.33 4.01 -15.58
N VAL A 55 18.52 4.97 -14.70
CA VAL A 55 17.45 5.82 -14.21
C VAL A 55 16.98 6.51 -15.48
N VAL A 56 16.17 5.79 -16.26
CA VAL A 56 15.38 6.36 -17.30
C VAL A 56 14.56 7.34 -16.49
N GLN A 57 14.93 8.59 -16.55
CA GLN A 57 14.01 9.66 -16.19
C GLN A 57 12.85 9.40 -17.16
N GLU A 58 11.88 8.64 -16.66
CA GLU A 58 10.65 8.43 -17.40
C GLU A 58 10.06 9.81 -17.59
N HIS A 59 10.44 10.41 -18.71
CA HIS A 59 9.78 11.58 -19.22
C HIS A 59 8.42 11.07 -19.68
N TYR A 60 7.47 11.10 -18.77
CA TYR A 60 6.08 10.89 -19.12
C TYR A 60 5.68 12.06 -20.00
N GLU A 61 5.62 11.83 -21.32
CA GLU A 61 4.97 12.77 -22.21
C GLU A 61 3.53 12.93 -21.73
N GLN A 62 3.15 14.16 -21.43
CA GLN A 62 1.79 14.45 -20.97
C GLN A 62 0.85 14.23 -22.17
N ILE A 63 0.13 13.12 -22.13
CA ILE A 63 -0.86 12.78 -23.15
C ILE A 63 -2.15 13.51 -22.76
N GLU A 64 -2.58 14.46 -23.58
CA GLU A 64 -3.88 15.09 -23.41
C GLU A 64 -5.00 14.09 -23.69
N THR A 65 -5.89 13.90 -22.73
CA THR A 65 -7.05 13.01 -22.81
C THR A 65 -8.34 13.81 -22.65
N VAL A 66 -9.43 13.34 -23.25
CA VAL A 66 -10.76 13.99 -23.16
C VAL A 66 -11.36 13.83 -21.76
N ILE A 67 -10.90 12.85 -21.01
CA ILE A 67 -11.34 12.54 -19.64
C ILE A 67 -10.16 12.61 -18.69
N ASP A 68 -10.40 13.05 -17.47
CA ASP A 68 -9.38 13.04 -16.41
C ASP A 68 -8.95 11.62 -16.06
N VAL A 69 -7.65 11.36 -16.03
CA VAL A 69 -7.07 10.11 -15.56
C VAL A 69 -6.45 10.31 -14.20
N LYS A 70 -7.05 9.72 -13.17
CA LYS A 70 -6.64 9.88 -11.77
C LYS A 70 -6.06 8.57 -11.21
N VAL A 71 -5.08 8.71 -10.32
CA VAL A 71 -4.46 7.56 -9.65
C VAL A 71 -5.28 7.10 -8.44
N ILE A 72 -5.10 5.83 -8.06
CA ILE A 72 -5.53 5.29 -6.77
C ILE A 72 -4.30 5.23 -5.88
N MET A 73 -4.45 5.61 -4.60
CA MET A 73 -3.35 5.64 -3.63
C MET A 73 -3.77 5.06 -2.29
N ASP A 74 -2.87 4.28 -1.70
CA ASP A 74 -3.02 3.71 -0.37
C ASP A 74 -1.91 4.23 0.59
N LEU A 75 -0.72 4.53 0.05
CA LEU A 75 0.47 4.92 0.80
C LEU A 75 0.87 6.38 0.49
N PRO A 76 0.70 7.32 1.43
CA PRO A 76 1.04 8.74 1.24
C PRO A 76 2.50 8.99 0.90
N ASP A 77 3.41 8.10 1.32
CA ASP A 77 4.85 8.22 1.09
C ASP A 77 5.22 8.22 -0.40
N PHE A 78 4.39 7.63 -1.24
CA PHE A 78 4.60 7.56 -2.67
C PHE A 78 3.88 8.67 -3.47
N ALA A 79 3.23 9.62 -2.78
CA ALA A 79 2.47 10.68 -3.42
C ALA A 79 3.31 11.52 -4.40
N ALA A 80 4.54 11.87 -4.01
CA ALA A 80 5.44 12.63 -4.88
C ALA A 80 5.83 11.86 -6.17
N LYS A 81 6.00 10.53 -6.07
CA LYS A 81 6.27 9.67 -7.24
C LYS A 81 5.03 9.58 -8.13
N ALA A 82 3.86 9.39 -7.53
CA ALA A 82 2.60 9.32 -8.25
C ALA A 82 2.26 10.65 -8.98
N ALA A 83 2.50 11.79 -8.34
CA ALA A 83 2.27 13.10 -8.95
C ALA A 83 3.14 13.35 -10.19
N LYS A 84 4.37 12.79 -10.24
CA LYS A 84 5.26 12.89 -11.40
C LYS A 84 4.76 12.16 -12.65
N THR A 85 3.80 11.25 -12.53
CA THR A 85 3.21 10.54 -13.67
C THR A 85 2.36 11.44 -14.57
N GLY A 86 2.07 12.67 -14.14
CA GLY A 86 1.22 13.59 -14.88
C GLY A 86 -0.29 13.37 -14.65
N ALA A 87 -0.69 12.44 -13.80
CA ALA A 87 -2.10 12.18 -13.51
C ALA A 87 -2.88 13.43 -13.10
N ASP A 88 -4.16 13.49 -13.47
CA ASP A 88 -5.05 14.63 -13.25
C ASP A 88 -5.53 14.76 -11.81
N GLY A 89 -5.05 13.93 -10.92
CA GLY A 89 -5.35 13.95 -9.50
C GLY A 89 -5.38 12.56 -8.89
N VAL A 90 -5.95 12.49 -7.68
CA VAL A 90 -6.19 11.22 -6.96
C VAL A 90 -7.69 10.94 -6.97
N GLY A 91 -8.08 9.86 -7.65
CA GLY A 91 -9.49 9.44 -7.77
C GLY A 91 -9.96 8.55 -6.62
N LEU A 92 -9.02 7.97 -5.88
CA LEU A 92 -9.30 7.22 -4.66
C LEU A 92 -8.08 7.22 -3.74
N LEU A 93 -8.16 7.97 -2.64
CA LEU A 93 -7.20 7.89 -1.55
C LEU A 93 -7.81 7.06 -0.42
N ARG A 94 -7.21 5.92 -0.13
CA ARG A 94 -7.63 5.03 0.96
C ARG A 94 -6.88 5.37 2.24
N CYS A 95 -7.57 5.29 3.36
CA CYS A 95 -6.98 5.61 4.67
C CYS A 95 -6.60 4.37 5.50
N GLU A 96 -7.02 3.20 5.07
CA GLU A 96 -6.87 1.96 5.83
C GLU A 96 -5.40 1.66 6.16
N MET A 97 -4.51 1.80 5.18
CA MET A 97 -3.07 1.60 5.39
C MET A 97 -2.46 2.64 6.32
N MET A 98 -2.86 3.91 6.23
CA MET A 98 -2.38 4.96 7.14
C MET A 98 -2.68 4.62 8.60
N MET A 99 -3.87 4.06 8.86
CA MET A 99 -4.27 3.66 10.21
C MET A 99 -3.59 2.35 10.63
N ALA A 100 -3.47 1.37 9.72
CA ALA A 100 -2.81 0.10 10.01
C ALA A 100 -1.33 0.29 10.36
N GLU A 101 -0.63 1.22 9.71
CA GLU A 101 0.77 1.57 10.02
C GLU A 101 0.97 2.08 11.45
N SER A 102 -0.07 2.63 12.08
CA SER A 102 -0.01 3.02 13.49
C SER A 102 0.12 1.84 14.45
N GLY A 103 -0.17 0.61 13.98
CA GLY A 103 -0.20 -0.61 14.78
C GLY A 103 -1.38 -0.68 15.76
N LYS A 104 -2.30 0.29 15.72
CA LYS A 104 -3.40 0.41 16.71
C LYS A 104 -4.75 0.45 16.01
N HIS A 105 -5.70 -0.27 16.61
CA HIS A 105 -7.07 -0.28 16.12
C HIS A 105 -7.75 1.10 16.32
N PRO A 106 -8.41 1.68 15.31
CA PRO A 106 -9.05 2.98 15.43
C PRO A 106 -10.04 3.11 16.58
N ILE A 107 -10.88 2.08 16.79
CA ILE A 107 -11.84 2.06 17.90
C ILE A 107 -11.11 2.00 19.26
N TYR A 108 -9.98 1.31 19.35
CA TYR A 108 -9.16 1.29 20.56
C TYR A 108 -8.66 2.71 20.91
N LEU A 109 -8.16 3.46 19.94
CA LEU A 109 -7.74 4.84 20.14
C LEU A 109 -8.90 5.71 20.65
N ILE A 110 -10.08 5.60 20.06
CA ILE A 110 -11.26 6.37 20.43
C ILE A 110 -11.69 6.02 21.88
N LYS A 111 -11.82 4.74 22.19
CA LYS A 111 -12.25 4.27 23.54
C LYS A 111 -11.28 4.67 24.65
N ASN A 112 -10.00 4.82 24.35
CA ASN A 112 -8.97 5.23 25.29
C ASN A 112 -8.72 6.75 25.32
N GLY A 113 -9.60 7.56 24.74
CA GLY A 113 -9.47 9.02 24.74
C GLY A 113 -8.33 9.56 23.86
N ARG A 114 -7.81 8.74 22.94
CA ARG A 114 -6.69 9.07 22.01
C ARG A 114 -7.17 9.42 20.61
N THR A 115 -8.38 9.97 20.51
CA THR A 115 -9.00 10.36 19.22
C THR A 115 -8.13 11.34 18.43
N GLN A 116 -7.41 12.23 19.12
CA GLN A 116 -6.52 13.17 18.46
C GLN A 116 -5.39 12.48 17.70
N GLU A 117 -4.85 11.41 18.24
CA GLU A 117 -3.82 10.61 17.55
C GLU A 117 -4.34 10.03 16.23
N LEU A 118 -5.57 9.50 16.23
CA LEU A 118 -6.21 9.00 15.02
C LEU A 118 -6.42 10.12 13.98
N ILE A 119 -6.87 11.29 14.43
CA ILE A 119 -7.04 12.47 13.57
C ILE A 119 -5.71 12.88 12.95
N ASP A 120 -4.65 12.92 13.75
CA ASP A 120 -3.32 13.35 13.30
C ASP A 120 -2.74 12.38 12.26
N ILE A 121 -2.95 11.07 12.42
CA ILE A 121 -2.53 10.04 11.45
C ILE A 121 -3.18 10.32 10.09
N VAL A 122 -4.51 10.42 10.07
CA VAL A 122 -5.26 10.66 8.83
C VAL A 122 -4.93 12.03 8.23
N TYR A 123 -4.90 13.07 9.07
CA TYR A 123 -4.57 14.44 8.64
C TYR A 123 -3.22 14.50 7.96
N ASN A 124 -2.18 13.93 8.56
CA ASN A 124 -0.83 13.97 8.01
C ASN A 124 -0.73 13.19 6.69
N GLY A 125 -1.37 12.04 6.59
CA GLY A 125 -1.43 11.27 5.35
C GLY A 125 -2.13 12.02 4.23
N VAL A 126 -3.34 12.51 4.48
CA VAL A 126 -4.12 13.28 3.48
C VAL A 126 -3.40 14.56 3.08
N LYS A 127 -2.83 15.30 4.04
CA LYS A 127 -2.06 16.51 3.78
C LYS A 127 -0.88 16.25 2.86
N LYS A 128 -0.12 15.18 3.10
CA LYS A 128 1.04 14.80 2.27
C LYS A 128 0.64 14.53 0.82
N VAL A 129 -0.47 13.82 0.61
CA VAL A 129 -1.00 13.57 -0.73
C VAL A 129 -1.51 14.85 -1.38
N ALA A 130 -2.28 15.67 -0.66
CA ALA A 130 -2.81 16.93 -1.17
C ALA A 130 -1.69 17.92 -1.57
N GLN A 131 -0.60 17.96 -0.80
CA GLN A 131 0.56 18.78 -1.14
C GLN A 131 1.28 18.29 -2.41
N ALA A 132 1.40 16.97 -2.59
CA ALA A 132 2.04 16.42 -3.78
C ALA A 132 1.21 16.65 -5.06
N PHE A 133 -0.10 16.70 -4.95
CA PHE A 133 -1.05 16.97 -6.03
C PHE A 133 -1.62 18.38 -6.00
N GLU A 134 -0.82 19.35 -5.58
CA GLU A 134 -1.25 20.76 -5.47
C GLU A 134 -1.97 21.24 -6.75
N GLY A 135 -3.15 21.84 -6.56
CA GLY A 135 -4.00 22.30 -7.66
C GLY A 135 -4.83 21.22 -8.38
N LYS A 136 -4.67 19.94 -8.01
CA LYS A 136 -5.42 18.82 -8.57
C LYS A 136 -6.37 18.21 -7.54
N PRO A 137 -7.51 17.60 -7.96
CA PRO A 137 -8.46 17.00 -7.04
C PRO A 137 -7.87 15.77 -6.34
N VAL A 138 -8.16 15.64 -5.05
CA VAL A 138 -7.85 14.45 -4.25
C VAL A 138 -9.16 13.97 -3.61
N TRP A 139 -9.64 12.80 -4.04
CA TRP A 139 -10.85 12.19 -3.52
C TRP A 139 -10.48 11.20 -2.41
N TYR A 140 -10.78 11.59 -1.19
CA TYR A 140 -10.57 10.76 0.00
C TYR A 140 -11.80 9.91 0.26
N ARG A 141 -11.58 8.59 0.44
CA ARG A 141 -12.60 7.66 0.90
C ARG A 141 -12.56 7.59 2.42
N THR A 142 -13.72 7.80 3.05
CA THR A 142 -13.86 7.48 4.48
C THR A 142 -13.62 5.99 4.71
N SER A 143 -13.21 5.64 5.93
CA SER A 143 -12.76 4.29 6.27
C SER A 143 -13.78 3.21 5.89
N ASP A 144 -13.28 2.18 5.21
CA ASP A 144 -13.99 0.99 4.81
C ASP A 144 -13.23 -0.23 5.37
N PHE A 145 -13.34 -0.37 6.68
CA PHE A 145 -12.60 -1.39 7.43
C PHE A 145 -13.26 -2.75 7.31
N ARG A 146 -12.43 -3.76 7.05
CA ARG A 146 -12.81 -5.14 7.22
C ARG A 146 -12.19 -5.68 8.51
N THR A 147 -12.93 -6.51 9.21
CA THR A 147 -12.52 -7.09 10.50
C THR A 147 -11.18 -7.84 10.42
N ASP A 148 -10.94 -8.55 9.32
CA ASP A 148 -9.70 -9.30 9.07
C ASP A 148 -8.46 -8.40 8.91
N GLU A 149 -8.62 -7.17 8.45
CA GLU A 149 -7.51 -6.22 8.24
C GLU A 149 -7.01 -5.62 9.57
N TYR A 150 -7.86 -5.51 10.58
CA TYR A 150 -7.57 -4.81 11.84
C TYR A 150 -7.46 -5.71 13.06
N LYS A 151 -7.80 -6.99 12.93
CA LYS A 151 -7.80 -7.96 14.02
C LYS A 151 -6.44 -8.08 14.72
N ASN A 152 -5.35 -7.94 13.96
CA ASN A 152 -3.99 -8.09 14.48
C ASN A 152 -3.38 -6.78 15.01
N LEU A 153 -4.11 -5.67 15.00
CA LEU A 153 -3.67 -4.42 15.57
C LEU A 153 -3.93 -4.38 17.09
N GLU A 154 -3.17 -3.57 17.82
CA GLU A 154 -3.39 -3.35 19.24
C GLU A 154 -4.84 -2.89 19.50
N GLY A 155 -5.60 -3.66 20.26
CA GLY A 155 -7.01 -3.42 20.54
C GLY A 155 -7.98 -4.01 19.51
N GLY A 156 -7.49 -4.81 18.55
CA GLY A 156 -8.30 -5.53 17.57
C GLY A 156 -8.67 -6.96 17.98
N GLU A 157 -8.28 -7.40 19.20
CA GLU A 157 -8.46 -8.79 19.65
C GLU A 157 -9.94 -9.20 19.79
N ASN A 158 -10.82 -8.20 19.87
CA ASN A 158 -12.27 -8.42 20.00
C ASN A 158 -13.01 -8.34 18.65
N GLU A 159 -12.30 -8.16 17.55
CA GLU A 159 -12.92 -8.19 16.22
C GLU A 159 -13.47 -9.59 15.92
N PRO A 160 -14.73 -9.68 15.44
CA PRO A 160 -15.33 -10.96 15.13
C PRO A 160 -14.65 -11.67 13.97
N ASP A 161 -14.67 -13.01 14.00
CA ASP A 161 -14.34 -13.81 12.82
C ASP A 161 -15.52 -13.84 11.88
N GLU A 162 -15.44 -13.06 10.81
CA GLU A 162 -16.49 -13.02 9.80
C GLU A 162 -16.23 -14.04 8.68
N PRO A 163 -17.22 -14.87 8.32
CA PRO A 163 -17.09 -15.81 7.21
C PRO A 163 -16.85 -15.12 5.86
N ASN A 164 -17.34 -13.91 5.71
CA ASN A 164 -17.15 -13.07 4.54
C ASN A 164 -16.97 -11.60 4.95
N PRO A 165 -15.75 -11.17 5.26
CA PRO A 165 -15.48 -9.79 5.68
C PRO A 165 -15.80 -8.73 4.62
N MET A 166 -16.02 -9.13 3.35
CA MET A 166 -16.43 -8.22 2.28
C MET A 166 -17.85 -7.70 2.43
N MET A 167 -18.70 -8.36 3.22
CA MET A 167 -20.08 -7.94 3.43
C MET A 167 -20.24 -6.88 4.53
N GLY A 168 -19.20 -6.67 5.31
CA GLY A 168 -19.21 -5.77 6.47
C GLY A 168 -19.97 -6.36 7.66
N PHE A 169 -19.83 -5.68 8.79
CA PHE A 169 -20.42 -6.05 10.08
C PHE A 169 -21.55 -5.08 10.47
#